data_11c06b9b9b58410db3a804832e153b1a
#
_entry.id   11c06b9b9b58410db3a804832e153b1a
#
_cell.length_a   1.000
_cell.length_b   1.000
_cell.length_c   1.000
_cell.angle_alpha   90.00
_cell.angle_beta   90.00
_cell.angle_gamma   90.00
#
_symmetry.space_group_name_H-M   'P 1'
#
loop_
_entity.id
_entity.type
_entity.pdbx_description
1 polymer ?
#
loop_
_entity_poly.entity_id
_entity_poly.type
_entity_poly.pdbx_seq_one_letter_code
_entity_poly.pdbx_strand_id
1 'polypeptide(L)'
;MQSTTTRAGSDFRKIEEQGKIDGLRKLAIVSSHPIQYNAPLFRYLAADKRLSVKVFYTWSQSQIGLKYDPEFRRDIQWDIPLLEGYEYEFVKNTARKPGSDHFWGIVNPGLSKKILDWQPDTVVVYGWNFHSHLKLIRELSGKVPLGFRGDSHLLSGRQGLKAILKNKLLRWIYSKIDFAYYVGSYNRSYFLHYGMEPQQLVFVPHAVDNKRFRWNVNRLEERASQWRSELGIGKKDTVFLYAGKFIMKKNLFFLIQSFNKLKVNNVKLVLAGSGILEKVLRKIAEGNENILFLDFQNQSMMPVLYRMADVFVLPSSNNETWGLGINEAMASGNAIICSDQVGCAPDLVINGGNGFVVGAKDEEGMVRAMTEFSNNPQLLENCKQVSAEIIEEWSIEKAYKKMADHICSLPVREPQYT
;
A
#
# COMPACT_ATOMS: atom_id res chain seq x y z
N MET A 1 0.63 -63.71 32.78
CA MET A 1 -0.32 -62.67 32.33
C MET A 1 0.46 -61.57 31.73
N GLN A 2 0.39 -61.46 30.41
CA GLN A 2 1.25 -60.60 29.57
C GLN A 2 0.79 -59.14 29.62
N SER A 3 1.72 -58.23 29.79
CA SER A 3 1.51 -56.79 29.66
C SER A 3 1.69 -56.36 28.20
N THR A 4 0.63 -55.82 27.62
CA THR A 4 0.64 -55.16 26.32
C THR A 4 0.96 -53.67 26.52
N THR A 5 2.16 -53.26 26.17
CA THR A 5 2.58 -51.88 26.01
C THR A 5 2.41 -51.48 24.55
N THR A 6 1.46 -50.58 24.29
CA THR A 6 1.12 -50.04 22.99
C THR A 6 2.15 -49.02 22.50
N ARG A 7 2.61 -49.22 21.28
CA ARG A 7 3.42 -48.31 20.47
C ARG A 7 2.64 -47.01 20.13
N ALA A 8 3.03 -45.92 20.70
CA ALA A 8 2.62 -44.58 20.25
C ALA A 8 3.82 -43.62 20.39
N GLY A 9 4.83 -43.80 19.56
CA GLY A 9 6.04 -43.00 19.65
C GLY A 9 6.85 -42.86 18.36
N SER A 10 6.35 -43.39 17.24
CA SER A 10 7.13 -43.43 15.98
C SER A 10 6.61 -42.49 14.85
N ASP A 11 5.43 -41.92 14.98
CA ASP A 11 4.84 -41.13 13.89
C ASP A 11 5.17 -39.63 13.97
N PHE A 12 5.59 -39.10 15.14
CA PHE A 12 5.99 -37.67 15.22
C PHE A 12 7.41 -37.37 14.71
N ARG A 13 8.30 -38.37 14.62
CA ARG A 13 9.66 -38.20 14.08
C ARG A 13 9.73 -38.26 12.56
N LYS A 14 8.72 -38.73 11.87
CA LYS A 14 8.68 -38.76 10.39
C LYS A 14 8.21 -37.45 9.75
N ILE A 15 7.66 -36.52 10.53
CA ILE A 15 7.20 -35.22 10.01
C ILE A 15 8.33 -34.17 10.02
N GLU A 16 9.37 -34.37 10.85
CA GLU A 16 10.54 -33.44 10.93
C GLU A 16 11.64 -33.73 9.89
N GLU A 17 11.64 -34.86 9.19
CA GLU A 17 12.68 -35.22 8.20
C GLU A 17 12.30 -34.95 6.73
N GLN A 18 11.13 -34.39 6.42
CA GLN A 18 10.72 -34.05 5.05
C GLN A 18 10.96 -32.58 4.67
N GLY A 19 12.00 -31.94 5.17
CA GLY A 19 12.28 -30.51 4.94
C GLY A 19 13.68 -30.13 4.55
N LYS A 20 14.52 -31.03 4.06
CA LYS A 20 15.75 -30.62 3.36
C LYS A 20 15.42 -30.27 1.91
N ILE A 21 15.11 -28.97 1.68
CA ILE A 21 15.01 -28.39 0.35
C ILE A 21 16.46 -28.16 -0.13
N ASP A 22 17.00 -29.07 -0.91
CA ASP A 22 18.21 -28.84 -1.70
C ASP A 22 17.85 -27.86 -2.84
N GLY A 23 18.06 -26.57 -2.62
CA GLY A 23 17.90 -25.53 -3.63
C GLY A 23 17.11 -24.31 -3.15
N LEU A 24 17.42 -23.15 -3.73
CA LEU A 24 16.69 -21.90 -3.53
C LEU A 24 15.32 -21.97 -4.22
N ARG A 25 14.25 -21.53 -3.53
CA ARG A 25 12.92 -21.38 -4.15
C ARG A 25 12.92 -20.22 -5.14
N LYS A 26 12.61 -20.49 -6.37
CA LYS A 26 12.53 -19.50 -7.45
C LYS A 26 11.19 -18.80 -7.45
N LEU A 27 11.18 -17.53 -7.08
CA LEU A 27 9.99 -16.67 -7.05
C LEU A 27 10.02 -15.68 -8.22
N ALA A 28 9.11 -15.83 -9.17
CA ALA A 28 8.84 -14.82 -10.19
C ALA A 28 7.75 -13.86 -9.70
N ILE A 29 8.06 -12.57 -9.70
CA ILE A 29 7.09 -11.50 -9.40
C ILE A 29 6.77 -10.77 -10.69
N VAL A 30 5.48 -10.56 -10.98
CA VAL A 30 5.03 -9.79 -12.14
C VAL A 30 4.37 -8.50 -11.68
N SER A 31 4.95 -7.37 -12.05
CA SER A 31 4.44 -6.04 -11.73
C SER A 31 4.39 -5.15 -12.98
N SER A 32 3.54 -4.16 -12.98
CA SER A 32 3.44 -3.22 -14.11
C SER A 32 4.74 -2.41 -14.29
N HIS A 33 5.20 -1.76 -13.23
CA HIS A 33 6.39 -0.90 -13.22
C HIS A 33 6.96 -0.81 -11.80
N PRO A 34 8.19 -0.29 -11.63
CA PRO A 34 8.75 -0.04 -10.31
C PRO A 34 7.89 0.94 -9.50
N ILE A 35 7.53 0.54 -8.29
CA ILE A 35 6.70 1.32 -7.36
C ILE A 35 7.44 1.45 -6.05
N GLN A 36 7.50 2.66 -5.49
CA GLN A 36 8.24 2.98 -4.26
C GLN A 36 7.81 2.17 -3.03
N TYR A 37 6.60 1.64 -3.02
CA TYR A 37 6.08 0.82 -1.93
C TYR A 37 6.37 -0.68 -2.10
N ASN A 38 6.63 -1.14 -3.33
CA ASN A 38 6.91 -2.55 -3.61
C ASN A 38 8.42 -2.84 -3.67
N ALA A 39 9.23 -1.91 -4.15
CA ALA A 39 10.67 -2.10 -4.30
C ALA A 39 11.38 -2.50 -2.99
N PRO A 40 11.06 -1.91 -1.81
CA PRO A 40 11.64 -2.37 -0.55
C PRO A 40 11.28 -3.82 -0.21
N LEU A 41 10.03 -4.25 -0.44
CA LEU A 41 9.60 -5.64 -0.22
C LEU A 41 10.38 -6.60 -1.14
N PHE A 42 10.56 -6.26 -2.41
CA PHE A 42 11.31 -7.09 -3.36
C PHE A 42 12.78 -7.22 -2.96
N ARG A 43 13.38 -6.17 -2.42
CA ARG A 43 14.74 -6.17 -1.85
C ARG A 43 14.88 -7.14 -0.68
N TYR A 44 13.95 -7.10 0.28
CA TYR A 44 13.95 -8.00 1.42
C TYR A 44 13.75 -9.46 1.00
N LEU A 45 12.85 -9.72 0.04
CA LEU A 45 12.65 -11.07 -0.51
C LEU A 45 13.89 -11.59 -1.23
N ALA A 46 14.58 -10.74 -2.01
CA ALA A 46 15.81 -11.12 -2.71
C ALA A 46 17.01 -11.31 -1.77
N ALA A 47 17.00 -10.70 -0.61
CA ALA A 47 18.03 -10.88 0.43
C ALA A 47 17.82 -12.15 1.27
N ASP A 48 16.67 -12.81 1.18
CA ASP A 48 16.37 -14.06 1.88
C ASP A 48 17.12 -15.22 1.21
N LYS A 49 18.00 -15.86 1.96
CA LYS A 49 18.84 -16.97 1.48
C LYS A 49 18.07 -18.22 1.03
N ARG A 50 16.77 -18.28 1.29
CA ARG A 50 15.88 -19.37 0.87
C ARG A 50 15.28 -19.15 -0.51
N LEU A 51 15.36 -17.91 -1.04
CA LEU A 51 14.68 -17.49 -2.26
C LEU A 51 15.65 -17.04 -3.34
N SER A 52 15.32 -17.36 -4.58
CA SER A 52 15.86 -16.71 -5.78
C SER A 52 14.73 -15.90 -6.41
N VAL A 53 14.83 -14.58 -6.37
CA VAL A 53 13.74 -13.68 -6.76
C VAL A 53 14.07 -12.96 -8.06
N LYS A 54 13.14 -12.99 -9.02
CA LYS A 54 13.21 -12.18 -10.24
C LYS A 54 11.91 -11.45 -10.49
N VAL A 55 12.00 -10.14 -10.70
CA VAL A 55 10.85 -9.28 -10.96
C VAL A 55 10.72 -9.00 -12.45
N PHE A 56 9.59 -9.35 -13.04
CA PHE A 56 9.25 -9.05 -14.44
C PHE A 56 8.35 -7.81 -14.49
N TYR A 57 8.92 -6.71 -14.99
CA TYR A 57 8.18 -5.48 -15.21
C TYR A 57 7.57 -5.45 -16.61
N THR A 58 6.27 -5.26 -16.68
CA THR A 58 5.52 -5.34 -17.95
C THR A 58 5.41 -3.99 -18.66
N TRP A 59 5.84 -2.90 -18.03
CA TRP A 59 5.89 -1.57 -18.61
C TRP A 59 7.18 -0.84 -18.21
N SER A 60 7.97 -0.47 -19.22
CA SER A 60 9.33 0.04 -19.05
C SER A 60 9.47 1.56 -19.07
N GLN A 61 8.45 2.30 -19.50
CA GLN A 61 8.57 3.76 -19.69
C GLN A 61 8.76 4.56 -18.39
N SER A 62 8.55 3.93 -17.23
CA SER A 62 8.78 4.57 -15.92
C SER A 62 10.21 4.46 -15.41
N GLN A 63 11.14 3.87 -16.20
CA GLN A 63 12.49 3.58 -15.72
C GLN A 63 13.46 4.73 -15.85
N ILE A 64 13.30 5.51 -16.88
CA ILE A 64 14.34 6.43 -17.32
C ILE A 64 13.80 7.85 -17.23
N GLY A 65 14.10 8.52 -16.12
CA GLY A 65 13.90 9.95 -15.99
C GLY A 65 12.49 10.39 -15.57
N LEU A 66 12.19 11.61 -15.90
CA LEU A 66 10.95 12.31 -15.58
C LEU A 66 9.76 11.65 -16.28
N LYS A 67 8.76 11.25 -15.51
CA LYS A 67 7.47 10.76 -16.01
C LYS A 67 6.38 11.74 -15.66
N TYR A 68 5.64 12.19 -16.66
CA TYR A 68 4.45 13.00 -16.42
C TYR A 68 3.36 12.19 -15.70
N ASP A 69 2.98 12.63 -14.50
CA ASP A 69 1.83 12.12 -13.79
C ASP A 69 0.62 13.06 -14.02
N PRO A 70 -0.43 12.58 -14.73
CA PRO A 70 -1.56 13.45 -15.09
C PRO A 70 -2.41 13.88 -13.89
N GLU A 71 -2.38 13.13 -12.78
CA GLU A 71 -3.12 13.48 -11.57
C GLU A 71 -2.37 14.52 -10.71
N PHE A 72 -1.02 14.42 -10.64
CA PHE A 72 -0.17 15.49 -10.07
C PHE A 72 0.04 16.66 -11.04
N ARG A 73 -0.21 16.45 -12.35
CA ARG A 73 0.03 17.42 -13.43
C ARG A 73 1.47 17.94 -13.49
N ARG A 74 2.41 17.05 -13.25
CA ARG A 74 3.85 17.37 -13.27
C ARG A 74 4.68 16.16 -13.65
N ASP A 75 5.91 16.42 -14.07
CA ASP A 75 6.90 15.37 -14.22
C ASP A 75 7.43 14.95 -12.85
N ILE A 76 7.48 13.64 -12.62
CA ILE A 76 7.97 13.04 -11.37
C ILE A 76 9.08 12.06 -11.70
N GLN A 77 10.19 12.21 -10.99
CA GLN A 77 11.23 11.22 -10.84
C GLN A 77 11.39 10.96 -9.34
N TRP A 78 11.21 9.70 -8.95
CA TRP A 78 11.39 9.34 -7.54
C TRP A 78 12.85 9.45 -7.13
N ASP A 79 13.13 10.08 -6.02
CA ASP A 79 14.48 10.35 -5.47
C ASP A 79 14.96 9.25 -4.51
N ILE A 80 14.39 8.06 -4.61
CA ILE A 80 14.79 6.86 -3.91
C ILE A 80 15.06 5.73 -4.91
N PRO A 81 15.99 4.79 -4.60
CA PRO A 81 16.31 3.70 -5.50
C PRO A 81 15.14 2.70 -5.60
N LEU A 82 14.66 2.46 -6.82
CA LEU A 82 13.54 1.55 -7.06
C LEU A 82 13.96 0.19 -7.65
N LEU A 83 15.17 0.08 -8.22
CA LEU A 83 15.62 -1.11 -8.97
C LEU A 83 16.87 -1.77 -8.35
N GLU A 84 17.30 -1.32 -7.19
CA GLU A 84 18.49 -1.86 -6.53
C GLU A 84 18.16 -3.03 -5.59
N GLY A 85 19.07 -3.99 -5.49
CA GLY A 85 19.04 -5.06 -4.50
C GLY A 85 18.15 -6.25 -4.84
N TYR A 86 17.68 -6.39 -6.09
CA TYR A 86 16.99 -7.58 -6.60
C TYR A 86 17.17 -7.71 -8.12
N GLU A 87 17.04 -8.94 -8.63
CA GLU A 87 17.06 -9.19 -10.08
C GLU A 87 15.72 -8.75 -10.71
N TYR A 88 15.80 -8.06 -11.84
CA TYR A 88 14.61 -7.64 -12.57
C TYR A 88 14.83 -7.70 -14.09
N GLU A 89 13.72 -7.76 -14.80
CA GLU A 89 13.69 -7.70 -16.25
C GLU A 89 12.50 -6.89 -16.74
N PHE A 90 12.75 -5.97 -17.68
CA PHE A 90 11.70 -5.26 -18.38
C PHE A 90 11.26 -6.01 -19.63
N VAL A 91 10.02 -6.43 -19.64
CA VAL A 91 9.45 -7.16 -20.78
C VAL A 91 8.90 -6.16 -21.79
N LYS A 92 9.32 -6.31 -23.06
CA LYS A 92 8.89 -5.40 -24.14
C LYS A 92 7.37 -5.27 -24.19
N ASN A 93 6.89 -4.04 -24.06
CA ASN A 93 5.48 -3.68 -24.23
C ASN A 93 5.24 -3.25 -25.69
N THR A 94 4.31 -3.91 -26.38
CA THR A 94 3.94 -3.66 -27.77
C THR A 94 2.58 -2.99 -27.91
N ALA A 95 2.02 -2.46 -26.80
CA ALA A 95 0.75 -1.77 -26.84
C ALA A 95 0.80 -0.57 -27.81
N ARG A 96 -0.29 -0.36 -28.56
CA ARG A 96 -0.39 0.77 -29.50
C ARG A 96 -0.35 2.13 -28.78
N LYS A 97 -0.92 2.19 -27.56
CA LYS A 97 -0.86 3.33 -26.65
C LYS A 97 -0.34 2.83 -25.30
N PRO A 98 0.98 2.80 -25.08
CA PRO A 98 1.53 2.30 -23.82
C PRO A 98 1.12 3.18 -22.64
N GLY A 99 0.70 2.55 -21.54
CA GLY A 99 0.31 3.26 -20.31
C GLY A 99 -0.19 2.31 -19.23
N SER A 100 -0.26 2.79 -18.01
CA SER A 100 -0.77 2.05 -16.86
C SER A 100 -2.19 2.49 -16.43
N ASP A 101 -2.83 3.33 -17.21
CA ASP A 101 -4.15 3.93 -16.97
C ASP A 101 -5.31 3.19 -17.62
N HIS A 102 -5.03 2.26 -18.53
CA HIS A 102 -6.06 1.49 -19.25
C HIS A 102 -5.63 0.05 -19.52
N PHE A 103 -6.63 -0.84 -19.74
CA PHE A 103 -6.44 -2.27 -19.90
C PHE A 103 -5.47 -2.67 -21.03
N TRP A 104 -5.55 -2.03 -22.20
CA TRP A 104 -4.72 -2.30 -23.37
C TRP A 104 -3.40 -1.53 -23.39
N GLY A 105 -3.06 -0.80 -22.33
CA GLY A 105 -1.82 -0.04 -22.21
C GLY A 105 -0.59 -0.90 -21.97
N ILE A 106 -0.79 -2.17 -21.55
CA ILE A 106 0.29 -3.13 -21.29
C ILE A 106 0.00 -4.43 -22.06
N VAL A 107 0.76 -4.65 -23.14
CA VAL A 107 0.67 -5.83 -24.02
C VAL A 107 2.08 -6.39 -24.24
N ASN A 108 2.37 -7.54 -23.63
CA ASN A 108 3.70 -8.18 -23.70
C ASN A 108 3.57 -9.57 -24.34
N PRO A 109 3.74 -9.70 -25.68
CA PRO A 109 3.78 -11.01 -26.33
C PRO A 109 4.92 -11.87 -25.76
N GLY A 110 4.63 -13.13 -25.43
CA GLY A 110 5.64 -14.07 -24.92
C GLY A 110 5.99 -13.91 -23.43
N LEU A 111 5.25 -13.09 -22.64
CA LEU A 111 5.50 -12.93 -21.20
C LEU A 111 5.48 -14.26 -20.45
N SER A 112 4.45 -15.10 -20.69
CA SER A 112 4.32 -16.41 -20.04
C SER A 112 5.48 -17.34 -20.38
N LYS A 113 5.87 -17.39 -21.67
CA LYS A 113 7.04 -18.17 -22.10
C LYS A 113 8.31 -17.71 -21.39
N LYS A 114 8.57 -16.41 -21.38
CA LYS A 114 9.75 -15.83 -20.73
C LYS A 114 9.82 -16.17 -19.23
N ILE A 115 8.68 -16.15 -18.53
CA ILE A 115 8.60 -16.52 -17.12
C ILE A 115 8.87 -18.04 -16.96
N LEU A 116 8.24 -18.88 -17.78
CA LEU A 116 8.44 -20.33 -17.73
C LEU A 116 9.85 -20.75 -18.11
N ASP A 117 10.50 -20.06 -19.07
CA ASP A 117 11.90 -20.30 -19.43
C ASP A 117 12.86 -20.04 -18.24
N TRP A 118 12.49 -19.18 -17.30
CA TRP A 118 13.23 -18.96 -16.04
C TRP A 118 12.97 -20.06 -15.00
N GLN A 119 11.98 -20.94 -15.22
CA GLN A 119 11.63 -22.07 -14.37
C GLN A 119 11.31 -21.67 -12.91
N PRO A 120 10.30 -20.83 -12.67
CA PRO A 120 9.92 -20.45 -11.31
C PRO A 120 9.19 -21.59 -10.58
N ASP A 121 9.43 -21.75 -9.28
CA ASP A 121 8.63 -22.60 -8.39
C ASP A 121 7.28 -21.95 -8.06
N THR A 122 7.22 -20.64 -8.11
CA THR A 122 6.02 -19.85 -7.78
C THR A 122 6.01 -18.54 -8.58
N VAL A 123 4.83 -18.15 -9.04
CA VAL A 123 4.62 -16.84 -9.70
C VAL A 123 3.63 -16.03 -8.89
N VAL A 124 3.95 -14.76 -8.59
CA VAL A 124 3.03 -13.81 -7.92
C VAL A 124 2.75 -12.63 -8.84
N VAL A 125 1.47 -12.40 -9.15
CA VAL A 125 1.03 -11.32 -10.04
C VAL A 125 0.44 -10.16 -9.24
N TYR A 126 0.96 -8.96 -9.46
CA TYR A 126 0.47 -7.72 -8.85
C TYR A 126 -0.54 -7.04 -9.77
N GLY A 127 -1.83 -7.18 -9.41
CA GLY A 127 -2.94 -6.64 -10.19
C GLY A 127 -3.27 -7.45 -11.46
N TRP A 128 -4.52 -7.41 -11.89
CA TRP A 128 -5.04 -8.14 -13.07
C TRP A 128 -5.53 -7.23 -14.18
N ASN A 129 -5.63 -5.93 -13.96
CA ASN A 129 -6.32 -4.95 -14.80
C ASN A 129 -5.60 -4.58 -16.10
N PHE A 130 -4.56 -5.33 -16.50
CA PHE A 130 -3.87 -5.19 -17.77
C PHE A 130 -4.03 -6.44 -18.63
N HIS A 131 -4.09 -6.27 -19.95
CA HIS A 131 -4.20 -7.39 -20.88
C HIS A 131 -3.16 -8.47 -20.64
N SER A 132 -1.89 -8.08 -20.49
CA SER A 132 -0.80 -9.04 -20.26
C SER A 132 -0.92 -9.80 -18.95
N HIS A 133 -1.32 -9.13 -17.87
CA HIS A 133 -1.48 -9.77 -16.57
C HIS A 133 -2.66 -10.76 -16.58
N LEU A 134 -3.78 -10.36 -17.16
CA LEU A 134 -4.94 -11.26 -17.29
C LEU A 134 -4.64 -12.47 -18.19
N LYS A 135 -3.95 -12.24 -19.32
CA LYS A 135 -3.48 -13.32 -20.19
C LYS A 135 -2.54 -14.27 -19.46
N LEU A 136 -1.56 -13.74 -18.72
CA LEU A 136 -0.61 -14.50 -17.90
C LEU A 136 -1.32 -15.39 -16.88
N ILE A 137 -2.26 -14.83 -16.11
CA ILE A 137 -3.05 -15.57 -15.12
C ILE A 137 -3.74 -16.77 -15.78
N ARG A 138 -4.35 -16.55 -16.96
CA ARG A 138 -5.02 -17.62 -17.71
C ARG A 138 -4.04 -18.71 -18.19
N GLU A 139 -2.87 -18.30 -18.67
CA GLU A 139 -1.89 -19.22 -19.28
C GLU A 139 -1.07 -20.02 -18.24
N LEU A 140 -0.88 -19.47 -17.03
CA LEU A 140 -0.13 -20.13 -15.97
C LEU A 140 -0.98 -20.90 -14.97
N SER A 141 -2.30 -20.67 -14.95
CA SER A 141 -3.22 -21.39 -14.06
C SER A 141 -3.08 -22.92 -14.24
N GLY A 142 -2.82 -23.64 -13.14
CA GLY A 142 -2.60 -25.07 -13.13
C GLY A 142 -1.21 -25.56 -13.55
N LYS A 143 -0.34 -24.69 -14.10
CA LYS A 143 1.02 -25.05 -14.53
C LYS A 143 2.09 -24.79 -13.46
N VAL A 144 1.93 -23.72 -12.69
CA VAL A 144 2.82 -23.31 -11.60
C VAL A 144 1.98 -22.74 -10.48
N PRO A 145 2.35 -22.89 -9.19
CA PRO A 145 1.70 -22.20 -8.10
C PRO A 145 1.57 -20.70 -8.37
N LEU A 146 0.34 -20.24 -8.53
CA LEU A 146 0.02 -18.88 -8.98
C LEU A 146 -0.60 -18.07 -7.86
N GLY A 147 0.18 -17.12 -7.33
CA GLY A 147 -0.25 -16.16 -6.32
C GLY A 147 -0.72 -14.84 -6.93
N PHE A 148 -1.54 -14.14 -6.17
CA PHE A 148 -2.04 -12.83 -6.52
C PHE A 148 -1.85 -11.84 -5.38
N ARG A 149 -1.54 -10.57 -5.71
CA ARG A 149 -1.55 -9.46 -4.76
C ARG A 149 -2.28 -8.26 -5.35
N GLY A 150 -3.19 -7.70 -4.55
CA GLY A 150 -3.93 -6.48 -4.88
C GLY A 150 -4.59 -5.94 -3.61
N ASP A 151 -5.01 -4.69 -3.64
CA ASP A 151 -5.52 -3.92 -2.50
C ASP A 151 -7.00 -3.49 -2.65
N SER A 152 -7.72 -4.09 -3.60
CA SER A 152 -9.13 -3.76 -3.86
C SER A 152 -10.03 -4.08 -2.67
N HIS A 153 -11.10 -3.30 -2.51
CA HIS A 153 -12.14 -3.48 -1.49
C HIS A 153 -13.56 -3.30 -2.09
N LEU A 154 -14.59 -3.50 -1.27
CA LEU A 154 -16.00 -3.45 -1.69
C LEU A 154 -16.69 -2.09 -1.41
N LEU A 155 -16.02 -1.13 -0.75
CA LEU A 155 -16.61 0.16 -0.35
C LEU A 155 -17.20 0.98 -1.50
N SER A 156 -16.68 0.81 -2.72
CA SER A 156 -17.11 1.54 -3.92
C SER A 156 -18.00 0.69 -4.83
N GLY A 157 -18.93 -0.07 -4.27
CA GLY A 157 -19.83 -0.97 -5.00
C GLY A 157 -20.62 -0.24 -6.12
N ARG A 158 -20.48 -0.72 -7.36
CA ARG A 158 -21.34 -0.28 -8.48
C ARG A 158 -22.54 -1.21 -8.60
N GLN A 159 -23.71 -0.65 -8.92
CA GLN A 159 -24.93 -1.41 -9.19
C GLN A 159 -25.21 -1.51 -10.69
N GLY A 160 -26.08 -2.46 -11.09
CA GLY A 160 -26.53 -2.62 -12.47
C GLY A 160 -25.80 -3.69 -13.27
N LEU A 161 -26.18 -3.87 -14.55
CA LEU A 161 -25.69 -4.95 -15.43
C LEU A 161 -24.16 -4.99 -15.56
N LYS A 162 -23.50 -3.82 -15.58
CA LYS A 162 -22.04 -3.73 -15.65
C LYS A 162 -21.38 -4.32 -14.39
N ALA A 163 -22.02 -4.19 -13.22
CA ALA A 163 -21.53 -4.79 -11.98
C ALA A 163 -21.65 -6.33 -12.01
N ILE A 164 -22.76 -6.86 -12.56
CA ILE A 164 -22.98 -8.31 -12.71
C ILE A 164 -21.90 -8.92 -13.60
N LEU A 165 -21.63 -8.30 -14.76
CA LEU A 165 -20.58 -8.76 -15.69
C LEU A 165 -19.19 -8.71 -15.05
N LYS A 166 -18.89 -7.60 -14.35
CA LYS A 166 -17.63 -7.46 -13.59
C LYS A 166 -17.51 -8.53 -12.52
N ASN A 167 -18.58 -8.80 -11.79
CA ASN A 167 -18.58 -9.83 -10.73
C ASN A 167 -18.31 -11.23 -11.29
N LYS A 168 -18.93 -11.59 -12.43
CA LYS A 168 -18.65 -12.85 -13.13
C LYS A 168 -17.18 -12.93 -13.57
N LEU A 169 -16.67 -11.86 -14.16
CA LEU A 169 -15.26 -11.79 -14.57
C LEU A 169 -14.31 -11.95 -13.38
N LEU A 170 -14.55 -11.26 -12.28
CA LEU A 170 -13.70 -11.34 -11.09
C LEU A 170 -13.71 -12.74 -10.45
N ARG A 171 -14.89 -13.36 -10.34
CA ARG A 171 -15.00 -14.75 -9.89
C ARG A 171 -14.21 -15.71 -10.79
N TRP A 172 -14.30 -15.52 -12.10
CA TRP A 172 -13.52 -16.31 -13.06
C TRP A 172 -12.01 -16.04 -12.94
N ILE A 173 -11.56 -14.79 -12.74
CA ILE A 173 -10.15 -14.48 -12.52
C ILE A 173 -9.63 -15.17 -11.26
N TYR A 174 -10.34 -14.99 -10.12
CA TYR A 174 -9.89 -15.56 -8.85
C TYR A 174 -10.00 -17.07 -8.80
N SER A 175 -10.86 -17.71 -9.59
CA SER A 175 -10.85 -19.19 -9.74
C SER A 175 -9.59 -19.74 -10.44
N LYS A 176 -8.76 -18.89 -11.03
CA LYS A 176 -7.48 -19.23 -11.68
C LYS A 176 -6.28 -19.04 -10.77
N ILE A 177 -6.48 -18.52 -9.56
CA ILE A 177 -5.45 -18.16 -8.60
C ILE A 177 -5.42 -19.22 -7.50
N ASP A 178 -4.24 -19.77 -7.20
CA ASP A 178 -4.07 -20.77 -6.15
C ASP A 178 -4.12 -20.15 -4.76
N PHE A 179 -3.53 -18.94 -4.58
CA PHE A 179 -3.54 -18.20 -3.32
C PHE A 179 -3.48 -16.69 -3.54
N ALA A 180 -3.93 -15.91 -2.56
CA ALA A 180 -3.81 -14.45 -2.61
C ALA A 180 -3.24 -13.88 -1.32
N TYR A 181 -2.33 -12.90 -1.48
CA TYR A 181 -1.81 -12.09 -0.39
C TYR A 181 -2.75 -10.91 -0.15
N TYR A 182 -3.58 -11.00 0.88
CA TYR A 182 -4.44 -9.89 1.25
C TYR A 182 -3.71 -8.88 2.16
N VAL A 183 -4.08 -7.62 2.00
CA VAL A 183 -3.36 -6.50 2.62
C VAL A 183 -3.98 -6.00 3.92
N GLY A 184 -5.26 -6.33 4.17
CA GLY A 184 -6.03 -5.95 5.36
C GLY A 184 -7.47 -6.45 5.26
N SER A 185 -8.30 -6.11 6.24
CA SER A 185 -9.63 -6.67 6.49
C SER A 185 -10.60 -6.48 5.32
N TYR A 186 -10.70 -5.27 4.77
CA TYR A 186 -11.58 -5.00 3.63
C TYR A 186 -11.12 -5.74 2.36
N ASN A 187 -9.81 -5.87 2.16
CA ASN A 187 -9.27 -6.60 1.03
C ASN A 187 -9.48 -8.12 1.18
N ARG A 188 -9.36 -8.67 2.40
CA ARG A 188 -9.73 -10.05 2.69
C ARG A 188 -11.19 -10.33 2.35
N SER A 189 -12.10 -9.47 2.80
CA SER A 189 -13.54 -9.56 2.50
C SER A 189 -13.82 -9.50 1.00
N TYR A 190 -13.05 -8.69 0.25
CA TYR A 190 -13.13 -8.62 -1.20
C TYR A 190 -12.81 -9.97 -1.87
N PHE A 191 -11.72 -10.63 -1.52
CA PHE A 191 -11.37 -11.92 -2.09
C PHE A 191 -12.41 -13.02 -1.77
N LEU A 192 -12.87 -13.07 -0.52
CA LEU A 192 -13.94 -14.00 -0.11
C LEU A 192 -15.24 -13.75 -0.90
N HIS A 193 -15.63 -12.50 -1.09
CA HIS A 193 -16.81 -12.13 -1.89
C HIS A 193 -16.73 -12.65 -3.34
N TYR A 194 -15.54 -12.66 -3.90
CA TYR A 194 -15.30 -13.16 -5.26
C TYR A 194 -14.95 -14.65 -5.34
N GLY A 195 -15.13 -15.39 -4.27
CA GLY A 195 -15.14 -16.86 -4.26
C GLY A 195 -13.80 -17.50 -3.98
N MET A 196 -12.81 -16.77 -3.46
CA MET A 196 -11.63 -17.40 -2.87
C MET A 196 -11.97 -17.96 -1.48
N GLU A 197 -11.40 -19.11 -1.16
CA GLU A 197 -11.61 -19.75 0.12
C GLU A 197 -10.63 -19.22 1.19
N PRO A 198 -10.99 -19.24 2.49
CA PRO A 198 -10.14 -18.72 3.57
C PRO A 198 -8.72 -19.28 3.58
N GLN A 199 -8.54 -20.58 3.25
CA GLN A 199 -7.24 -21.24 3.20
C GLN A 199 -6.35 -20.81 2.03
N GLN A 200 -6.92 -20.15 1.01
CA GLN A 200 -6.17 -19.56 -0.09
C GLN A 200 -5.65 -18.16 0.25
N LEU A 201 -6.07 -17.57 1.38
CA LEU A 201 -5.79 -16.18 1.75
C LEU A 201 -4.71 -16.10 2.81
N VAL A 202 -3.60 -15.45 2.46
CA VAL A 202 -2.46 -15.25 3.35
C VAL A 202 -2.32 -13.77 3.67
N PHE A 203 -2.28 -13.43 4.96
CA PHE A 203 -2.10 -12.03 5.37
C PHE A 203 -0.66 -11.58 5.15
N VAL A 204 -0.48 -10.64 4.22
CA VAL A 204 0.77 -9.93 4.00
C VAL A 204 0.46 -8.44 4.02
N PRO A 205 0.75 -7.72 5.11
CA PRO A 205 0.31 -6.34 5.31
C PRO A 205 0.73 -5.41 4.17
N HIS A 206 -0.10 -4.42 3.87
CA HIS A 206 0.34 -3.30 3.04
C HIS A 206 1.20 -2.39 3.91
N ALA A 207 2.47 -2.28 3.54
CA ALA A 207 3.48 -1.67 4.39
C ALA A 207 4.30 -0.63 3.61
N VAL A 208 4.91 0.28 4.36
CA VAL A 208 5.94 1.19 3.88
C VAL A 208 7.27 0.86 4.56
N ASP A 209 8.35 1.45 4.10
CA ASP A 209 9.65 1.31 4.76
C ASP A 209 9.68 2.17 6.03
N ASN A 210 9.19 1.61 7.15
CA ASN A 210 9.13 2.31 8.43
C ASN A 210 10.50 2.82 8.89
N LYS A 211 11.60 2.10 8.55
CA LYS A 211 12.96 2.52 8.90
C LYS A 211 13.33 3.84 8.24
N ARG A 212 12.90 4.07 7.00
CA ARG A 212 13.15 5.33 6.29
C ARG A 212 12.52 6.52 7.03
N PHE A 213 11.33 6.35 7.62
CA PHE A 213 10.64 7.40 8.37
C PHE A 213 11.21 7.62 9.77
N ARG A 214 12.06 6.71 10.26
CA ARG A 214 12.69 6.76 11.59
C ARG A 214 14.22 6.90 11.53
N TRP A 215 14.80 6.94 10.34
CA TRP A 215 16.24 7.07 10.19
C TRP A 215 16.72 8.43 10.69
N ASN A 216 17.65 8.44 11.65
CA ASN A 216 18.21 9.64 12.24
C ASN A 216 17.14 10.64 12.73
N VAL A 217 16.29 10.19 13.64
CA VAL A 217 15.11 10.94 14.15
C VAL A 217 15.49 12.36 14.56
N ASN A 218 16.58 12.56 15.30
CA ASN A 218 17.01 13.89 15.78
C ASN A 218 17.20 14.88 14.61
N ARG A 219 17.88 14.44 13.55
CA ARG A 219 18.07 15.29 12.36
C ARG A 219 16.77 15.57 11.62
N LEU A 220 15.87 14.60 11.56
CA LEU A 220 14.55 14.79 10.94
C LEU A 220 13.73 15.82 11.73
N GLU A 221 13.76 15.76 13.06
CA GLU A 221 13.04 16.67 13.94
C GLU A 221 13.61 18.07 13.91
N GLU A 222 14.95 18.21 13.89
CA GLU A 222 15.60 19.52 13.70
C GLU A 222 15.13 20.18 12.39
N ARG A 223 15.16 19.45 11.28
CA ARG A 223 14.69 19.94 9.98
C ARG A 223 13.19 20.26 9.96
N ALA A 224 12.37 19.42 10.59
CA ALA A 224 10.94 19.64 10.73
C ALA A 224 10.65 20.90 11.55
N SER A 225 11.36 21.09 12.66
CA SER A 225 11.27 22.30 13.50
C SER A 225 11.70 23.57 12.75
N GLN A 226 12.79 23.50 12.01
CA GLN A 226 13.23 24.60 11.16
C GLN A 226 12.16 24.93 10.11
N TRP A 227 11.60 23.92 9.44
CA TRP A 227 10.58 24.12 8.42
C TRP A 227 9.29 24.70 9.00
N ARG A 228 8.85 24.28 10.22
CA ARG A 228 7.76 24.95 10.95
C ARG A 228 8.04 26.44 11.14
N SER A 229 9.26 26.79 11.56
CA SER A 229 9.66 28.21 11.77
C SER A 229 9.62 29.02 10.46
N GLU A 230 10.13 28.46 9.37
CA GLU A 230 10.12 29.09 8.03
C GLU A 230 8.69 29.34 7.52
N LEU A 231 7.73 28.48 7.89
CA LEU A 231 6.33 28.58 7.55
C LEU A 231 5.51 29.45 8.53
N GLY A 232 6.14 30.03 9.55
CA GLY A 232 5.47 30.81 10.58
C GLY A 232 4.57 29.98 11.50
N ILE A 233 4.83 28.68 11.63
CA ILE A 233 4.09 27.75 12.51
C ILE A 233 4.69 27.82 13.91
N GLY A 234 3.89 28.25 14.87
CA GLY A 234 4.31 28.37 16.27
C GLY A 234 4.51 27.02 16.96
N LYS A 235 5.29 27.02 18.04
CA LYS A 235 5.54 25.79 18.83
C LYS A 235 4.27 25.19 19.46
N LYS A 236 3.26 26.02 19.70
CA LYS A 236 1.97 25.62 20.30
C LYS A 236 0.90 25.29 19.26
N ASP A 237 1.20 25.49 17.98
CA ASP A 237 0.23 25.22 16.94
C ASP A 237 0.08 23.70 16.73
N THR A 238 -1.16 23.23 16.72
CA THR A 238 -1.48 21.88 16.24
C THR A 238 -1.54 21.91 14.71
N VAL A 239 -0.74 21.10 14.06
CA VAL A 239 -0.60 21.05 12.60
C VAL A 239 -1.33 19.84 12.04
N PHE A 240 -2.39 20.10 11.27
CA PHE A 240 -3.08 19.11 10.45
C PHE A 240 -2.42 19.07 9.06
N LEU A 241 -2.03 17.90 8.61
CA LEU A 241 -1.37 17.68 7.32
C LEU A 241 -2.22 16.81 6.41
N TYR A 242 -2.40 17.25 5.19
CA TYR A 242 -2.70 16.40 4.05
C TYR A 242 -1.50 16.37 3.09
N ALA A 243 -1.11 15.19 2.63
CA ALA A 243 -0.06 15.03 1.64
C ALA A 243 -0.53 14.13 0.49
N GLY A 244 -0.49 14.63 -0.76
CA GLY A 244 -0.90 13.85 -1.91
C GLY A 244 -1.48 14.66 -3.09
N LYS A 245 -2.19 13.97 -3.97
CA LYS A 245 -2.76 14.54 -5.19
C LYS A 245 -3.97 15.43 -4.91
N PHE A 246 -4.05 16.59 -5.53
CA PHE A 246 -5.21 17.50 -5.42
C PHE A 246 -6.26 17.16 -6.49
N ILE A 247 -7.01 16.08 -6.22
CA ILE A 247 -8.05 15.51 -7.10
C ILE A 247 -9.34 15.26 -6.33
N MET A 248 -10.47 15.16 -7.04
CA MET A 248 -11.82 15.08 -6.44
C MET A 248 -11.97 14.00 -5.38
N LYS A 249 -11.46 12.77 -5.64
CA LYS A 249 -11.59 11.66 -4.70
C LYS A 249 -10.94 11.91 -3.34
N LYS A 250 -9.95 12.83 -3.26
CA LYS A 250 -9.25 13.19 -2.01
C LYS A 250 -10.03 14.16 -1.13
N ASN A 251 -11.14 14.72 -1.64
CA ASN A 251 -12.12 15.46 -0.86
C ASN A 251 -11.60 16.70 -0.11
N LEU A 252 -10.64 17.41 -0.72
CA LEU A 252 -9.96 18.53 -0.07
C LEU A 252 -10.87 19.76 0.11
N PHE A 253 -11.93 19.91 -0.69
CA PHE A 253 -12.98 20.93 -0.46
C PHE A 253 -13.61 20.75 0.92
N PHE A 254 -14.04 19.53 1.21
CA PHE A 254 -14.62 19.15 2.49
C PHE A 254 -13.63 19.42 3.65
N LEU A 255 -12.35 19.09 3.49
CA LEU A 255 -11.33 19.33 4.50
C LEU A 255 -11.15 20.83 4.79
N ILE A 256 -11.00 21.67 3.75
CA ILE A 256 -10.88 23.12 3.91
C ILE A 256 -12.13 23.73 4.55
N GLN A 257 -13.32 23.30 4.11
CA GLN A 257 -14.59 23.79 4.68
C GLN A 257 -14.71 23.44 6.16
N SER A 258 -14.38 22.19 6.53
CA SER A 258 -14.38 21.75 7.93
C SER A 258 -13.36 22.54 8.76
N PHE A 259 -12.15 22.76 8.24
CA PHE A 259 -11.12 23.53 8.92
C PHE A 259 -11.54 24.99 9.14
N ASN A 260 -12.21 25.63 8.17
CA ASN A 260 -12.72 27.00 8.29
C ASN A 260 -13.82 27.16 9.37
N LYS A 261 -14.44 26.06 9.80
CA LYS A 261 -15.45 26.07 10.88
C LYS A 261 -14.87 25.90 12.28
N LEU A 262 -13.56 25.65 12.39
CA LEU A 262 -12.92 25.51 13.69
C LEU A 262 -12.99 26.81 14.48
N LYS A 263 -13.41 26.70 15.75
CA LYS A 263 -13.45 27.81 16.71
C LYS A 263 -12.32 27.65 17.74
N VAL A 264 -11.14 27.32 17.28
CA VAL A 264 -9.95 27.09 18.11
C VAL A 264 -8.79 27.92 17.56
N ASN A 265 -7.90 28.34 18.45
CA ASN A 265 -6.69 29.07 18.11
C ASN A 265 -5.50 28.09 17.98
N ASN A 266 -4.38 28.56 17.48
CA ASN A 266 -3.13 27.81 17.39
C ASN A 266 -3.30 26.52 16.59
N VAL A 267 -3.92 26.60 15.42
CA VAL A 267 -4.07 25.50 14.48
C VAL A 267 -3.61 25.90 13.09
N LYS A 268 -2.98 24.98 12.38
CA LYS A 268 -2.59 25.14 10.99
C LYS A 268 -3.03 23.93 10.17
N LEU A 269 -3.51 24.17 8.95
CA LEU A 269 -3.74 23.14 7.95
C LEU A 269 -2.70 23.26 6.86
N VAL A 270 -1.89 22.21 6.69
CA VAL A 270 -0.88 22.14 5.62
C VAL A 270 -1.38 21.18 4.54
N LEU A 271 -1.48 21.68 3.31
CA LEU A 271 -1.84 20.93 2.12
C LEU A 271 -0.59 20.80 1.24
N ALA A 272 0.06 19.64 1.28
CA ALA A 272 1.27 19.37 0.52
C ALA A 272 0.96 18.52 -0.72
N GLY A 273 1.33 18.99 -1.90
CA GLY A 273 1.09 18.27 -3.14
C GLY A 273 0.75 19.15 -4.33
N SER A 274 0.15 18.56 -5.35
CA SER A 274 -0.31 19.27 -6.54
C SER A 274 -1.43 18.49 -7.26
N GLY A 275 -2.09 19.11 -8.22
CA GLY A 275 -3.12 18.46 -9.01
C GLY A 275 -4.10 19.41 -9.66
N ILE A 276 -5.10 18.84 -10.34
CA ILE A 276 -6.06 19.62 -11.14
C ILE A 276 -6.86 20.64 -10.32
N LEU A 277 -7.06 20.36 -9.03
CA LEU A 277 -7.88 21.21 -8.14
C LEU A 277 -7.09 22.33 -7.46
N GLU A 278 -5.77 22.40 -7.60
CA GLU A 278 -4.92 23.30 -6.82
C GLU A 278 -5.39 24.76 -6.87
N LYS A 279 -5.65 25.31 -8.07
CA LYS A 279 -6.09 26.71 -8.23
C LYS A 279 -7.39 27.00 -7.50
N VAL A 280 -8.34 26.04 -7.54
CA VAL A 280 -9.65 26.21 -6.89
C VAL A 280 -9.53 26.08 -5.38
N LEU A 281 -8.70 25.14 -4.90
CA LEU A 281 -8.46 24.95 -3.46
C LEU A 281 -7.80 26.19 -2.84
N ARG A 282 -6.80 26.79 -3.52
CA ARG A 282 -6.17 28.04 -3.07
C ARG A 282 -7.19 29.18 -3.00
N LYS A 283 -8.11 29.28 -3.98
CA LYS A 283 -9.17 30.30 -3.97
C LYS A 283 -10.17 30.13 -2.79
N ILE A 284 -10.50 28.88 -2.44
CA ILE A 284 -11.42 28.60 -1.31
C ILE A 284 -10.74 28.85 0.03
N ALA A 285 -9.42 28.67 0.11
CA ALA A 285 -8.63 28.94 1.30
C ALA A 285 -8.26 30.42 1.45
N GLU A 286 -8.54 31.27 0.44
CA GLU A 286 -8.22 32.69 0.45
C GLU A 286 -8.84 33.38 1.67
N GLY A 287 -8.04 34.22 2.34
CA GLY A 287 -8.45 34.90 3.57
C GLY A 287 -8.25 34.12 4.88
N ASN A 288 -7.84 32.85 4.81
CA ASN A 288 -7.46 32.10 6.01
C ASN A 288 -5.95 31.80 6.03
N GLU A 289 -5.19 32.63 6.72
CA GLU A 289 -3.73 32.53 6.87
C GLU A 289 -3.27 31.27 7.62
N ASN A 290 -4.19 30.51 8.20
CA ASN A 290 -3.89 29.24 8.86
C ASN A 290 -3.87 28.05 7.90
N ILE A 291 -4.22 28.25 6.61
CA ILE A 291 -4.16 27.22 5.58
C ILE A 291 -2.95 27.45 4.69
N LEU A 292 -1.99 26.56 4.77
CA LEU A 292 -0.71 26.63 4.06
C LEU A 292 -0.67 25.62 2.93
N PHE A 293 -0.19 26.04 1.77
CA PHE A 293 0.01 25.16 0.62
C PHE A 293 1.49 24.95 0.39
N LEU A 294 1.92 23.70 0.36
CA LEU A 294 3.26 23.29 -0.02
C LEU A 294 3.21 22.58 -1.37
N ASP A 295 4.22 22.80 -2.18
CA ASP A 295 4.40 22.07 -3.43
C ASP A 295 4.58 20.57 -3.16
N PHE A 296 4.49 19.79 -4.24
CA PHE A 296 4.82 18.37 -4.20
C PHE A 296 6.17 18.13 -3.53
N GLN A 297 6.19 17.24 -2.54
CA GLN A 297 7.40 16.78 -1.88
C GLN A 297 7.75 15.36 -2.39
N ASN A 298 9.03 15.15 -2.72
CA ASN A 298 9.49 13.83 -3.14
C ASN A 298 9.79 12.94 -1.93
N GLN A 299 10.07 11.67 -2.17
CA GLN A 299 10.14 10.62 -1.15
C GLN A 299 11.20 10.89 -0.06
N SER A 300 12.32 11.52 -0.39
CA SER A 300 13.36 11.90 0.59
C SER A 300 12.89 12.95 1.60
N MET A 301 11.95 13.82 1.21
CA MET A 301 11.40 14.88 2.07
C MET A 301 10.18 14.45 2.88
N MET A 302 9.52 13.35 2.50
CA MET A 302 8.30 12.89 3.19
C MET A 302 8.50 12.65 4.69
N PRO A 303 9.60 12.05 5.18
CA PRO A 303 9.82 11.91 6.62
C PRO A 303 9.87 13.24 7.39
N VAL A 304 10.42 14.28 6.79
CA VAL A 304 10.47 15.64 7.38
C VAL A 304 9.08 16.27 7.36
N LEU A 305 8.35 16.13 6.24
CA LEU A 305 7.00 16.65 6.07
C LEU A 305 6.02 16.09 7.12
N TYR A 306 6.02 14.76 7.33
CA TYR A 306 5.16 14.16 8.34
C TYR A 306 5.55 14.59 9.76
N ARG A 307 6.85 14.69 10.09
CA ARG A 307 7.32 15.13 11.41
C ARG A 307 7.03 16.60 11.70
N MET A 308 6.89 17.42 10.67
CA MET A 308 6.44 18.81 10.83
C MET A 308 4.99 18.89 11.32
N ALA A 309 4.19 17.84 11.11
CA ALA A 309 2.78 17.79 11.47
C ALA A 309 2.53 16.98 12.75
N ASP A 310 1.38 17.20 13.37
CA ASP A 310 0.91 16.48 14.54
C ASP A 310 -0.14 15.44 14.16
N VAL A 311 -1.00 15.78 13.20
CA VAL A 311 -2.13 14.96 12.76
C VAL A 311 -2.12 14.85 11.25
N PHE A 312 -2.11 13.63 10.73
CA PHE A 312 -2.32 13.40 9.30
C PHE A 312 -3.80 13.20 8.99
N VAL A 313 -4.30 13.90 7.98
CA VAL A 313 -5.71 13.86 7.60
C VAL A 313 -5.89 13.28 6.19
N LEU A 314 -6.64 12.19 6.06
CA LEU A 314 -6.97 11.57 4.76
C LEU A 314 -8.50 11.51 4.58
N PRO A 315 -9.14 12.58 4.07
CA PRO A 315 -10.59 12.71 4.03
C PRO A 315 -11.24 12.10 2.77
N SER A 316 -10.57 11.17 2.09
CA SER A 316 -10.99 10.62 0.80
C SER A 316 -12.46 10.25 0.76
N SER A 317 -13.18 10.64 -0.32
CA SER A 317 -14.63 10.42 -0.45
C SER A 317 -14.99 9.06 -1.03
N ASN A 318 -14.08 8.43 -1.77
CA ASN A 318 -14.27 7.12 -2.40
C ASN A 318 -12.95 6.58 -3.00
N ASN A 319 -12.94 5.30 -3.38
CA ASN A 319 -11.85 4.66 -4.13
C ASN A 319 -10.45 4.82 -3.53
N GLU A 320 -10.33 4.97 -2.23
CA GLU A 320 -9.04 4.92 -1.53
C GLU A 320 -8.79 3.45 -1.15
N THR A 321 -8.10 2.72 -2.01
CA THR A 321 -7.97 1.26 -1.85
C THR A 321 -7.26 0.86 -0.56
N TRP A 322 -6.27 1.66 -0.13
CA TRP A 322 -5.59 1.48 1.14
C TRP A 322 -5.39 2.80 1.88
N GLY A 323 -4.58 3.70 1.33
CA GLY A 323 -4.20 4.96 1.97
C GLY A 323 -2.82 4.89 2.61
N LEU A 324 -1.77 4.50 1.84
CA LEU A 324 -0.39 4.33 2.34
C LEU A 324 0.20 5.58 3.01
N GLY A 325 -0.34 6.77 2.73
CA GLY A 325 0.00 7.98 3.49
C GLY A 325 -0.28 7.87 4.98
N ILE A 326 -1.28 7.05 5.39
CA ILE A 326 -1.53 6.75 6.82
C ILE A 326 -0.38 5.92 7.40
N ASN A 327 0.10 4.90 6.68
CA ASN A 327 1.26 4.12 7.13
C ASN A 327 2.50 5.02 7.31
N GLU A 328 2.77 5.91 6.35
CA GLU A 328 3.89 6.85 6.39
C GLU A 328 3.77 7.82 7.57
N ALA A 329 2.57 8.37 7.79
CA ALA A 329 2.27 9.26 8.89
C ALA A 329 2.45 8.58 10.26
N MET A 330 1.88 7.38 10.43
CA MET A 330 2.04 6.59 11.65
C MET A 330 3.51 6.20 11.91
N ALA A 331 4.26 5.83 10.87
CA ALA A 331 5.69 5.55 10.97
C ALA A 331 6.51 6.79 11.36
N SER A 332 5.99 7.98 11.11
CA SER A 332 6.57 9.27 11.53
C SER A 332 6.06 9.76 12.89
N GLY A 333 5.11 9.05 13.51
CA GLY A 333 4.56 9.41 14.83
C GLY A 333 3.41 10.41 14.78
N ASN A 334 2.58 10.43 13.74
CA ASN A 334 1.39 11.28 13.68
C ASN A 334 0.15 10.58 14.26
N ALA A 335 -0.74 11.35 14.87
CA ALA A 335 -2.13 10.95 15.05
C ALA A 335 -2.88 11.01 13.72
N ILE A 336 -4.00 10.30 13.59
CA ILE A 336 -4.69 10.10 12.31
C ILE A 336 -6.14 10.61 12.38
N ILE A 337 -6.56 11.34 11.33
CA ILE A 337 -7.99 11.51 11.02
C ILE A 337 -8.19 10.97 9.60
N CYS A 338 -9.08 10.01 9.42
CA CYS A 338 -9.38 9.52 8.08
C CYS A 338 -10.88 9.33 7.88
N SER A 339 -11.30 9.24 6.61
CA SER A 339 -12.70 8.91 6.33
C SER A 339 -12.95 7.41 6.39
N ASP A 340 -14.22 7.03 6.56
CA ASP A 340 -14.74 5.67 6.48
C ASP A 340 -14.61 5.04 5.09
N GLN A 341 -14.18 5.82 4.07
CA GLN A 341 -13.93 5.37 2.71
C GLN A 341 -12.46 5.00 2.44
N VAL A 342 -11.62 5.03 3.46
CA VAL A 342 -10.20 4.67 3.37
C VAL A 342 -10.01 3.18 3.70
N GLY A 343 -9.39 2.44 2.81
CA GLY A 343 -9.27 0.98 2.89
C GLY A 343 -8.56 0.45 4.12
N CYS A 344 -7.57 1.19 4.66
CA CYS A 344 -6.85 0.80 5.88
C CYS A 344 -7.53 1.23 7.18
N ALA A 345 -8.62 2.01 7.13
CA ALA A 345 -9.24 2.56 8.33
C ALA A 345 -9.57 1.49 9.40
N PRO A 346 -10.20 0.34 9.07
CA PRO A 346 -10.54 -0.66 10.09
C PRO A 346 -9.33 -1.40 10.68
N ASP A 347 -8.19 -1.34 10.01
CA ASP A 347 -6.99 -2.08 10.40
C ASP A 347 -5.97 -1.20 11.14
N LEU A 348 -5.91 0.10 10.82
CA LEU A 348 -4.87 1.01 11.29
C LEU A 348 -5.37 2.12 12.21
N VAL A 349 -6.68 2.43 12.23
CA VAL A 349 -7.19 3.56 13.01
C VAL A 349 -8.18 3.10 14.08
N ILE A 350 -7.81 3.31 15.33
CA ILE A 350 -8.62 3.01 16.52
C ILE A 350 -9.20 4.34 17.03
N ASN A 351 -10.53 4.50 16.95
CA ASN A 351 -11.20 5.72 17.42
C ASN A 351 -10.87 6.03 18.89
N GLY A 352 -10.31 7.22 19.13
CA GLY A 352 -9.85 7.65 20.46
C GLY A 352 -8.54 6.97 20.91
N GLY A 353 -8.02 5.97 20.18
CA GLY A 353 -6.75 5.29 20.47
C GLY A 353 -5.57 5.95 19.76
N ASN A 354 -5.56 5.95 18.44
CA ASN A 354 -4.52 6.64 17.64
C ASN A 354 -5.10 7.66 16.66
N GLY A 355 -6.41 7.86 16.65
CA GLY A 355 -7.04 8.80 15.73
C GLY A 355 -8.55 8.73 15.73
N PHE A 356 -9.13 9.25 14.64
CA PHE A 356 -10.58 9.25 14.42
C PHE A 356 -10.92 8.83 13.00
N VAL A 357 -11.90 7.93 12.86
CA VAL A 357 -12.55 7.62 11.59
C VAL A 357 -13.85 8.40 11.52
N VAL A 358 -14.00 9.26 10.51
CA VAL A 358 -15.17 10.11 10.31
C VAL A 358 -15.90 9.74 9.03
N GLY A 359 -17.21 9.94 8.97
CA GLY A 359 -17.94 9.77 7.71
C GLY A 359 -17.40 10.71 6.61
N ALA A 360 -17.23 10.22 5.37
CA ALA A 360 -16.69 11.03 4.27
C ALA A 360 -17.50 12.28 3.91
N LYS A 361 -18.70 12.44 4.49
CA LYS A 361 -19.60 13.61 4.37
C LYS A 361 -20.01 14.19 5.73
N ASP A 362 -19.44 13.68 6.82
CA ASP A 362 -19.73 14.13 8.18
C ASP A 362 -18.81 15.30 8.55
N GLU A 363 -19.21 16.50 8.12
CA GLU A 363 -18.45 17.72 8.38
C GLU A 363 -18.36 18.03 9.88
N GLU A 364 -19.44 17.81 10.64
CA GLU A 364 -19.43 18.00 12.09
C GLU A 364 -18.47 17.01 12.77
N GLY A 365 -18.42 15.75 12.34
CA GLY A 365 -17.49 14.76 12.83
C GLY A 365 -16.04 15.15 12.56
N MET A 366 -15.74 15.70 11.39
CA MET A 366 -14.41 16.21 11.04
C MET A 366 -14.03 17.39 11.94
N VAL A 367 -14.94 18.34 12.11
CA VAL A 367 -14.75 19.51 13.01
C VAL A 367 -14.53 19.04 14.45
N ARG A 368 -15.34 18.11 14.96
CA ARG A 368 -15.16 17.55 16.32
C ARG A 368 -13.79 16.89 16.48
N ALA A 369 -13.38 16.04 15.55
CA ALA A 369 -12.09 15.36 15.61
C ALA A 369 -10.90 16.33 15.62
N MET A 370 -10.94 17.37 14.78
CA MET A 370 -9.91 18.41 14.77
C MET A 370 -9.92 19.23 16.07
N THR A 371 -11.10 19.60 16.57
CA THR A 371 -11.25 20.36 17.82
C THR A 371 -10.71 19.57 19.01
N GLU A 372 -11.00 18.26 19.05
CA GLU A 372 -10.55 17.38 20.13
C GLU A 372 -9.01 17.34 20.21
N PHE A 373 -8.32 17.14 19.08
CA PHE A 373 -6.86 17.17 19.05
C PHE A 373 -6.27 18.55 19.39
N SER A 374 -6.94 19.63 18.98
CA SER A 374 -6.45 20.99 19.24
C SER A 374 -6.58 21.39 20.71
N ASN A 375 -7.61 20.90 21.40
CA ASN A 375 -7.90 21.26 22.79
C ASN A 375 -7.31 20.27 23.81
N ASN A 376 -6.87 19.08 23.36
CA ASN A 376 -6.39 18.03 24.25
C ASN A 376 -4.99 17.54 23.82
N PRO A 377 -3.92 18.27 24.19
CA PRO A 377 -2.55 17.88 23.85
C PRO A 377 -2.15 16.51 24.40
N GLN A 378 -2.69 16.09 25.55
CA GLN A 378 -2.39 14.78 26.11
C GLN A 378 -2.99 13.64 25.26
N LEU A 379 -4.21 13.80 24.79
CA LEU A 379 -4.82 12.84 23.87
C LEU A 379 -4.02 12.76 22.57
N LEU A 380 -3.63 13.91 22.03
CA LEU A 380 -2.82 13.98 20.81
C LEU A 380 -1.53 13.21 20.97
N GLU A 381 -0.79 13.42 22.05
CA GLU A 381 0.49 12.73 22.29
C GLU A 381 0.30 11.22 22.48
N ASN A 382 -0.73 10.81 23.22
CA ASN A 382 -1.07 9.40 23.39
C ASN A 382 -1.42 8.75 22.03
N CYS A 383 -2.20 9.43 21.17
CA CYS A 383 -2.54 8.93 19.84
C CYS A 383 -1.32 8.78 18.93
N LYS A 384 -0.36 9.70 19.01
CA LYS A 384 0.92 9.63 18.29
C LYS A 384 1.72 8.41 18.71
N GLN A 385 1.81 8.14 20.02
CA GLN A 385 2.49 6.97 20.55
C GLN A 385 1.82 5.67 20.09
N VAL A 386 0.51 5.55 20.21
CA VAL A 386 -0.25 4.36 19.78
C VAL A 386 -0.11 4.14 18.27
N SER A 387 -0.09 5.20 17.45
CA SER A 387 0.20 5.10 16.02
C SER A 387 1.55 4.43 15.77
N ALA A 388 2.58 4.85 16.50
CA ALA A 388 3.93 4.30 16.36
C ALA A 388 4.01 2.83 16.78
N GLU A 389 3.20 2.40 17.74
CA GLU A 389 3.11 1.00 18.19
C GLU A 389 2.38 0.13 17.17
N ILE A 390 1.22 0.55 16.68
CA ILE A 390 0.42 -0.20 15.69
C ILE A 390 1.23 -0.43 14.40
N ILE A 391 1.94 0.58 13.91
CA ILE A 391 2.61 0.50 12.61
C ILE A 391 3.80 -0.46 12.60
N GLU A 392 4.32 -0.91 13.74
CA GLU A 392 5.36 -1.94 13.81
C GLU A 392 4.92 -3.26 13.20
N GLU A 393 3.65 -3.63 13.40
CA GLU A 393 3.09 -4.85 12.82
C GLU A 393 2.80 -4.72 11.31
N TRP A 394 2.83 -3.50 10.78
CA TRP A 394 2.59 -3.15 9.38
C TRP A 394 3.88 -2.70 8.68
N SER A 395 4.99 -3.34 8.99
CA SER A 395 6.30 -3.06 8.41
C SER A 395 6.63 -3.96 7.21
N ILE A 396 7.57 -3.50 6.38
CA ILE A 396 8.09 -4.30 5.25
C ILE A 396 8.71 -5.60 5.75
N GLU A 397 9.37 -5.58 6.92
CA GLU A 397 9.96 -6.75 7.54
C GLU A 397 8.91 -7.82 7.89
N LYS A 398 7.77 -7.41 8.43
CA LYS A 398 6.66 -8.33 8.70
C LYS A 398 6.03 -8.86 7.40
N ALA A 399 5.86 -7.98 6.41
CA ALA A 399 5.31 -8.35 5.11
C ALA A 399 6.20 -9.37 4.40
N TYR A 400 7.52 -9.11 4.31
CA TYR A 400 8.46 -10.01 3.65
C TYR A 400 8.51 -11.37 4.33
N LYS A 401 8.61 -11.39 5.66
CA LYS A 401 8.71 -12.65 6.43
C LYS A 401 7.50 -13.55 6.17
N LYS A 402 6.29 -13.00 6.29
CA LYS A 402 5.06 -13.76 6.01
C LYS A 402 5.00 -14.28 4.57
N MET A 403 5.43 -13.47 3.59
CA MET A 403 5.45 -13.88 2.19
C MET A 403 6.51 -14.95 1.92
N ALA A 404 7.73 -14.76 2.42
CA ALA A 404 8.83 -15.72 2.26
C ALA A 404 8.51 -17.07 2.92
N ASP A 405 8.02 -17.07 4.16
CA ASP A 405 7.65 -18.28 4.89
C ASP A 405 6.56 -19.05 4.16
N HIS A 406 5.51 -18.36 3.65
CA HIS A 406 4.47 -19.00 2.86
C HIS A 406 5.04 -19.60 1.55
N ILE A 407 5.86 -18.87 0.79
CA ILE A 407 6.45 -19.38 -0.45
C ILE A 407 7.31 -20.61 -0.19
N CYS A 408 8.11 -20.60 0.87
CA CYS A 408 8.93 -21.75 1.26
C CYS A 408 8.11 -22.96 1.73
N SER A 409 6.89 -22.77 2.23
CA SER A 409 5.99 -23.85 2.65
C SER A 409 5.20 -24.49 1.50
N LEU A 410 5.12 -23.84 0.33
CA LEU A 410 4.40 -24.38 -0.82
C LEU A 410 5.07 -25.67 -1.31
N PRO A 411 4.28 -26.69 -1.74
CA PRO A 411 4.85 -27.90 -2.32
C PRO A 411 5.68 -27.60 -3.58
N VAL A 412 6.82 -28.30 -3.75
CA VAL A 412 7.55 -28.32 -5.03
C VAL A 412 6.71 -29.10 -6.01
N ARG A 413 6.15 -28.46 -7.01
CA ARG A 413 5.58 -29.18 -8.14
C ARG A 413 6.71 -29.54 -9.10
N GLU A 414 6.85 -30.80 -9.46
CA GLU A 414 7.69 -31.16 -10.59
C GLU A 414 7.16 -30.42 -11.82
N PRO A 415 8.03 -29.67 -12.54
CA PRO A 415 7.59 -28.89 -13.66
C PRO A 415 7.03 -29.80 -14.76
N GLN A 416 5.74 -29.66 -15.04
CA GLN A 416 5.16 -30.25 -16.27
C GLN A 416 5.49 -29.31 -17.45
N TYR A 417 6.74 -29.35 -17.88
CA TYR A 417 7.18 -28.69 -19.10
C TYR A 417 6.94 -29.64 -20.29
N THR A 418 5.71 -29.63 -20.84
CA THR A 418 5.44 -30.17 -22.18
C THR A 418 5.02 -29.05 -23.11
#